data_323b12d7261bee3817ba670bbfb85bb7
#
_entry.id   323b12d7261bee3817ba670bbfb85bb7
#
_cell.length_a   1.000
_cell.length_b   1.000
_cell.length_c   1.000
_cell.angle_alpha   90.00
_cell.angle_beta   90.00
_cell.angle_gamma   90.00
#
_symmetry.space_group_name_H-M   'P 1'
#
loop_
_entity.id
_entity.type
_entity.pdbx_description
1 polymer ?
#
loop_
_entity_poly.entity_id
_entity_poly.type
_entity_poly.pdbx_seq_one_letter_code
_entity_poly.pdbx_strand_id
1 'polypeptide(L)'
;MGAAGSAFADIPAPVDQAYPGTLKLKVDATDLSHRIFNISEVIPAKPGPLTLLYPSWIPGHHSPTGPIDKVAGFEFKANGKPLSWERDPGNVYAFHVDVPKGADSVEVSFKFLSPQDRSQGRVVMTPEMLNLQWNTVALYPAGYYTRQIKVDSCVTLPQDWHYATALEDSHHKDSSYCFKTIDFENLVDSPMFAGKYYKRVDLDPGADTPVHLNVFADKAKDLEISDEGLKAHKALVQQMYKLYGAHHYNHYDFLLALTDKLGGIGLEHHRSSENSGKQDYFTKWDKSWLGRDLLAHEFNHSWDGKYRRPAELWTPTYNQVKQDQGLWVYEGQTQFWGYIVAARSGLWSQENAMDMLALLGATYDKGRPGMKWRTILDTTNDPTIAQRSPLAFRNYQMSEDYYQGGQLIWYAVDAKLRNLSGDKKSLNDFAKAFFGVHPGAWDINTYTFDDVVATLDGIQKYDWASFINARLKGHVNLSDSLKDQGWKLEYNDTPSAAVKAMEDRAKRFDFTYSLGFSVNKDGKLQDVLWDSPAFNAGLSPSMTLIAVNGEAYKAEYLKDAITAAKTNKAPVELLVKEFDQYKTISINYHGGLMYPHLVRIESQPDYLSEILKAL
;
A
#
# COMPACT_ATOMS: atom_id res chain seq x y z
N MET A 1 46.52 26.35 -9.74
CA MET A 1 46.08 25.66 -8.51
C MET A 1 45.11 24.59 -8.96
N GLY A 2 45.57 23.31 -9.03
CA GLY A 2 44.71 22.18 -9.38
C GLY A 2 43.89 21.84 -8.13
N ALA A 3 42.59 21.92 -8.21
CA ALA A 3 41.72 21.32 -7.26
C ALA A 3 41.91 19.79 -7.38
N ALA A 4 42.61 19.19 -6.41
CA ALA A 4 42.54 17.75 -6.21
C ALA A 4 41.09 17.48 -5.81
N GLY A 5 40.28 16.96 -6.74
CA GLY A 5 39.00 16.40 -6.41
C GLY A 5 39.26 15.26 -5.43
N SER A 6 38.79 15.37 -4.21
CA SER A 6 38.72 14.24 -3.30
C SER A 6 37.82 13.19 -3.97
N ALA A 7 38.45 12.13 -4.50
CA ALA A 7 37.69 10.95 -4.88
C ALA A 7 37.11 10.42 -3.57
N PHE A 8 35.79 10.51 -3.40
CA PHE A 8 35.11 9.82 -2.28
C PHE A 8 35.45 8.34 -2.35
N ALA A 9 35.65 7.72 -1.20
CA ALA A 9 35.85 6.29 -1.14
C ALA A 9 34.62 5.57 -1.71
N ASP A 10 34.82 4.61 -2.59
CA ASP A 10 33.74 3.79 -3.12
C ASP A 10 32.94 3.17 -1.96
N ILE A 11 31.61 3.22 -2.08
CA ILE A 11 30.73 2.56 -1.11
C ILE A 11 30.96 1.06 -1.20
N PRO A 12 31.38 0.38 -0.11
CA PRO A 12 31.69 -1.04 -0.15
C PRO A 12 30.51 -1.88 -0.65
N ALA A 13 30.76 -2.78 -1.60
CA ALA A 13 29.75 -3.73 -2.07
C ALA A 13 29.36 -4.69 -0.93
N PRO A 14 28.08 -5.01 -0.76
CA PRO A 14 27.63 -5.86 0.34
C PRO A 14 28.06 -7.32 0.14
N VAL A 15 28.46 -7.97 1.23
CA VAL A 15 28.79 -9.40 1.30
C VAL A 15 27.89 -10.11 2.32
N ASP A 16 27.60 -11.38 2.07
CA ASP A 16 26.80 -12.23 2.96
C ASP A 16 27.68 -12.80 4.09
N GLN A 17 28.13 -11.93 4.97
CA GLN A 17 28.96 -12.25 6.14
C GLN A 17 28.47 -11.47 7.36
N ALA A 18 28.56 -12.10 8.54
CA ALA A 18 28.17 -11.46 9.78
C ALA A 18 28.99 -10.17 10.04
N TYR A 19 28.32 -9.08 10.33
CA TYR A 19 28.95 -7.85 10.78
C TYR A 19 29.63 -8.08 12.16
N PRO A 20 30.88 -7.63 12.34
CA PRO A 20 31.61 -7.87 13.58
C PRO A 20 31.12 -6.96 14.72
N GLY A 21 30.11 -7.40 15.45
CA GLY A 21 29.52 -6.72 16.59
C GLY A 21 28.02 -6.47 16.42
N THR A 22 27.41 -5.89 17.46
CA THR A 22 25.97 -5.61 17.52
C THR A 22 25.77 -4.10 17.63
N LEU A 23 24.98 -3.51 16.74
CA LEU A 23 24.57 -2.13 16.81
C LEU A 23 23.67 -1.92 18.03
N LYS A 24 23.81 -0.78 18.70
CA LYS A 24 22.92 -0.38 19.80
C LYS A 24 22.14 0.86 19.38
N LEU A 25 20.86 0.72 19.19
CA LEU A 25 19.97 1.78 18.74
C LEU A 25 19.02 2.19 19.85
N LYS A 26 18.98 3.48 20.17
CA LYS A 26 18.01 4.05 21.12
C LYS A 26 17.25 5.19 20.48
N VAL A 27 15.94 5.14 20.62
CA VAL A 27 15.02 6.17 20.11
C VAL A 27 14.24 6.76 21.27
N ASP A 28 14.33 8.06 21.47
CA ASP A 28 13.46 8.79 22.39
C ASP A 28 12.32 9.45 21.59
N ALA A 29 11.09 8.99 21.83
CA ALA A 29 9.88 9.42 21.18
C ALA A 29 8.96 10.26 22.09
N THR A 30 9.53 10.91 23.13
CA THR A 30 8.76 11.65 24.13
C THR A 30 8.44 13.09 23.75
N ASP A 31 9.14 13.67 22.75
CA ASP A 31 8.89 15.05 22.30
C ASP A 31 7.70 15.13 21.34
N LEU A 32 6.49 14.92 21.89
CA LEU A 32 5.25 14.99 21.13
C LEU A 32 4.91 16.40 20.66
N SER A 33 5.34 17.42 21.40
CA SER A 33 5.01 18.82 21.10
C SER A 33 5.67 19.30 19.81
N HIS A 34 6.92 18.91 19.57
CA HIS A 34 7.66 19.24 18.36
C HIS A 34 7.60 18.11 17.32
N ARG A 35 7.06 16.93 17.71
CA ARG A 35 6.98 15.73 16.87
C ARG A 35 8.36 15.25 16.40
N ILE A 36 9.28 15.13 17.35
CA ILE A 36 10.68 14.77 17.11
C ILE A 36 10.99 13.43 17.75
N PHE A 37 11.60 12.55 16.98
CA PHE A 37 12.33 11.40 17.51
C PHE A 37 13.79 11.80 17.67
N ASN A 38 14.36 11.57 18.86
CA ASN A 38 15.78 11.76 19.12
C ASN A 38 16.48 10.40 19.09
N ILE A 39 17.49 10.27 18.26
CA ILE A 39 18.20 9.02 18.00
C ILE A 39 19.60 9.05 18.58
N SER A 40 20.00 7.93 19.19
CA SER A 40 21.37 7.64 19.61
C SER A 40 21.71 6.21 19.19
N GLU A 41 22.78 6.07 18.43
CA GLU A 41 23.22 4.78 17.88
C GLU A 41 24.71 4.59 18.16
N VAL A 42 25.09 3.37 18.56
CA VAL A 42 26.50 2.96 18.72
C VAL A 42 26.77 1.84 17.73
N ILE A 43 27.68 2.11 16.82
CA ILE A 43 28.05 1.20 15.72
C ILE A 43 29.46 0.70 15.96
N PRO A 44 29.68 -0.61 16.24
CA PRO A 44 31.00 -1.19 16.33
C PRO A 44 31.79 -0.89 15.06
N ALA A 45 33.03 -0.47 15.16
CA ALA A 45 33.83 -0.11 14.01
C ALA A 45 35.32 -0.34 14.26
N LYS A 46 36.07 -0.62 13.21
CA LYS A 46 37.54 -0.68 13.26
C LYS A 46 38.12 0.65 12.82
N PRO A 47 39.32 1.03 13.28
CA PRO A 47 40.03 2.21 12.78
C PRO A 47 40.18 2.19 11.25
N GLY A 48 39.94 3.36 10.62
CA GLY A 48 39.98 3.57 9.18
C GLY A 48 38.66 4.08 8.62
N PRO A 49 38.51 4.12 7.27
CA PRO A 49 37.32 4.63 6.62
C PRO A 49 36.10 3.75 6.92
N LEU A 50 34.98 4.39 7.26
CA LEU A 50 33.68 3.76 7.48
C LEU A 50 32.63 4.53 6.69
N THR A 51 31.80 3.80 5.92
CA THR A 51 30.61 4.34 5.26
C THR A 51 29.36 3.83 5.97
N LEU A 52 28.51 4.76 6.41
CA LEU A 52 27.21 4.47 6.98
C LEU A 52 26.11 4.85 6.00
N LEU A 53 25.08 4.02 5.93
CA LEU A 53 23.95 4.18 5.00
C LEU A 53 22.66 4.47 5.77
N TYR A 54 21.89 5.42 5.29
CA TYR A 54 20.48 5.59 5.66
C TYR A 54 19.62 4.83 4.67
N PRO A 55 18.62 4.03 5.10
CA PRO A 55 17.78 3.25 4.20
C PRO A 55 17.06 4.11 3.15
N SER A 56 17.22 3.75 1.88
CA SER A 56 16.63 4.45 0.73
C SER A 56 15.46 3.68 0.12
N TRP A 57 15.67 2.41 -0.26
CA TRP A 57 14.67 1.55 -0.89
C TRP A 57 13.91 0.76 0.16
N ILE A 58 12.80 1.30 0.63
CA ILE A 58 12.01 0.68 1.70
C ILE A 58 11.14 -0.42 1.10
N PRO A 59 11.15 -1.65 1.68
CA PRO A 59 10.24 -2.72 1.29
C PRO A 59 8.79 -2.27 1.41
N GLY A 60 7.94 -2.66 0.43
CA GLY A 60 6.54 -2.23 0.37
C GLY A 60 6.30 -0.85 -0.23
N HIS A 61 7.32 0.01 -0.30
CA HIS A 61 7.20 1.30 -1.00
C HIS A 61 7.53 1.20 -2.50
N HIS A 62 8.21 0.14 -2.92
CA HIS A 62 8.61 -0.13 -4.31
C HIS A 62 9.41 1.00 -4.99
N SER A 63 10.04 1.88 -4.20
CA SER A 63 10.78 3.05 -4.69
C SER A 63 11.74 3.60 -3.63
N PRO A 64 12.72 4.47 -4.02
CA PRO A 64 13.67 5.06 -3.09
C PRO A 64 13.04 6.20 -2.27
N THR A 65 12.16 5.85 -1.34
CA THR A 65 11.37 6.78 -0.52
C THR A 65 11.92 7.00 0.89
N GLY A 66 13.14 6.54 1.18
CA GLY A 66 13.78 6.80 2.46
C GLY A 66 13.78 8.31 2.76
N PRO A 67 13.14 8.76 3.88
CA PRO A 67 12.85 10.18 4.10
C PRO A 67 14.06 10.94 4.63
N ILE A 68 15.16 10.95 3.88
CA ILE A 68 16.43 11.59 4.24
C ILE A 68 16.29 13.12 4.44
N ASP A 69 15.29 13.73 3.82
CA ASP A 69 14.95 15.15 3.96
C ASP A 69 14.30 15.49 5.31
N LYS A 70 13.92 14.47 6.11
CA LYS A 70 13.35 14.63 7.45
C LYS A 70 14.37 14.43 8.56
N VAL A 71 15.63 14.12 8.22
CA VAL A 71 16.70 13.86 9.19
C VAL A 71 17.59 15.10 9.36
N ALA A 72 17.92 15.42 10.60
CA ALA A 72 18.69 16.62 10.92
C ALA A 72 19.59 16.42 12.16
N GLY A 73 20.58 17.31 12.31
CA GLY A 73 21.38 17.40 13.53
C GLY A 73 22.32 16.21 13.72
N PHE A 74 22.95 15.73 12.65
CA PHE A 74 23.93 14.65 12.74
C PHE A 74 25.17 15.06 13.53
N GLU A 75 25.50 14.26 14.52
CA GLU A 75 26.76 14.32 15.26
C GLU A 75 27.38 12.92 15.27
N PHE A 76 28.67 12.86 14.95
CA PHE A 76 29.46 11.63 15.01
C PHE A 76 30.57 11.81 16.05
N LYS A 77 30.78 10.79 16.87
CA LYS A 77 31.82 10.77 17.91
C LYS A 77 32.54 9.43 17.93
N ALA A 78 33.80 9.42 18.34
CA ALA A 78 34.52 8.22 18.72
C ALA A 78 35.34 8.50 19.96
N ASN A 79 35.32 7.61 20.94
CA ASN A 79 35.96 7.81 22.25
C ASN A 79 35.54 9.15 22.89
N GLY A 80 34.27 9.55 22.77
CA GLY A 80 33.71 10.80 23.28
C GLY A 80 34.15 12.07 22.56
N LYS A 81 34.94 12.00 21.49
CA LYS A 81 35.40 13.14 20.69
C LYS A 81 34.65 13.28 19.39
N PRO A 82 34.28 14.50 18.97
CA PRO A 82 33.63 14.72 17.67
C PRO A 82 34.49 14.20 16.51
N LEU A 83 33.80 13.59 15.53
CA LEU A 83 34.36 13.18 14.24
C LEU A 83 33.80 14.08 13.13
N SER A 84 34.67 14.45 12.20
CA SER A 84 34.21 15.01 10.92
C SER A 84 33.54 13.94 10.10
N TRP A 85 32.48 14.31 9.40
CA TRP A 85 31.77 13.44 8.48
C TRP A 85 31.46 14.18 7.18
N GLU A 86 31.33 13.45 6.11
CA GLU A 86 30.96 13.98 4.80
C GLU A 86 29.81 13.16 4.23
N ARG A 87 28.86 13.86 3.59
CA ARG A 87 27.80 13.20 2.81
C ARG A 87 28.32 12.90 1.41
N ASP A 88 28.06 11.70 0.91
CA ASP A 88 28.41 11.35 -0.47
C ASP A 88 27.59 12.17 -1.47
N PRO A 89 28.22 12.92 -2.40
CA PRO A 89 27.50 13.76 -3.36
C PRO A 89 26.82 12.98 -4.47
N GLY A 90 27.23 11.75 -4.73
CA GLY A 90 26.62 10.84 -5.71
C GLY A 90 25.52 9.96 -5.09
N ASN A 91 25.56 9.77 -3.77
CA ASN A 91 24.56 9.02 -3.02
C ASN A 91 24.26 9.70 -1.68
N VAL A 92 23.27 10.59 -1.68
CA VAL A 92 22.92 11.43 -0.51
C VAL A 92 22.50 10.63 0.73
N TYR A 93 22.29 9.33 0.61
CA TYR A 93 21.99 8.41 1.71
C TYR A 93 23.26 7.84 2.39
N ALA A 94 24.46 8.14 1.88
CA ALA A 94 25.72 7.65 2.42
C ALA A 94 26.49 8.74 3.18
N PHE A 95 27.10 8.33 4.31
CA PHE A 95 27.89 9.19 5.18
C PHE A 95 29.26 8.55 5.40
N HIS A 96 30.32 9.30 5.15
CA HIS A 96 31.71 8.89 5.31
C HIS A 96 32.31 9.47 6.57
N VAL A 97 32.97 8.63 7.36
CA VAL A 97 33.72 9.02 8.57
C VAL A 97 35.05 8.25 8.61
N ASP A 98 36.09 8.88 9.15
CA ASP A 98 37.35 8.21 9.47
C ASP A 98 37.41 7.86 10.96
N VAL A 99 37.36 6.56 11.25
CA VAL A 99 37.44 6.04 12.62
C VAL A 99 38.88 6.13 13.11
N PRO A 100 39.16 6.86 14.22
CA PRO A 100 40.51 7.07 14.70
C PRO A 100 41.14 5.81 15.30
N LYS A 101 42.47 5.73 15.29
CA LYS A 101 43.22 4.63 15.94
C LYS A 101 42.84 4.54 17.43
N GLY A 102 42.56 3.31 17.88
CA GLY A 102 42.17 3.04 19.27
C GLY A 102 40.68 3.24 19.57
N ALA A 103 39.87 3.58 18.60
CA ALA A 103 38.40 3.49 18.70
C ALA A 103 37.91 2.11 18.19
N ASP A 104 36.90 1.58 18.86
CA ASP A 104 36.24 0.32 18.56
C ASP A 104 34.78 0.51 18.14
N SER A 105 34.30 1.75 18.15
CA SER A 105 32.93 2.12 17.81
C SER A 105 32.81 3.59 17.38
N VAL A 106 31.74 3.88 16.66
CA VAL A 106 31.29 5.25 16.35
C VAL A 106 29.94 5.45 17.03
N GLU A 107 29.81 6.53 17.77
CA GLU A 107 28.55 7.02 18.33
C GLU A 107 27.94 8.00 17.33
N VAL A 108 26.68 7.79 16.97
CA VAL A 108 25.91 8.67 16.09
C VAL A 108 24.70 9.19 16.82
N SER A 109 24.44 10.49 16.75
CA SER A 109 23.16 11.05 17.17
C SER A 109 22.56 11.92 16.06
N PHE A 110 21.25 11.91 15.94
CA PHE A 110 20.49 12.72 14.99
C PHE A 110 19.02 12.79 15.40
N LYS A 111 18.23 13.52 14.64
CA LYS A 111 16.80 13.68 14.86
C LYS A 111 16.03 13.30 13.60
N PHE A 112 14.90 12.64 13.77
CA PHE A 112 13.89 12.52 12.73
C PHE A 112 12.74 13.47 13.07
N LEU A 113 12.42 14.35 12.12
CA LEU A 113 11.41 15.40 12.26
C LEU A 113 10.14 14.94 11.54
N SER A 114 9.12 14.51 12.32
CA SER A 114 7.83 14.17 11.71
C SER A 114 7.25 15.38 10.97
N PRO A 115 6.69 15.19 9.76
CA PRO A 115 5.90 16.23 9.12
C PRO A 115 4.85 16.83 10.06
N GLN A 116 4.68 18.14 10.00
CA GLN A 116 3.72 18.87 10.82
C GLN A 116 2.31 18.83 10.19
N ASP A 117 2.26 18.73 8.87
CA ASP A 117 1.05 18.56 8.09
C ASP A 117 1.32 17.73 6.80
N ARG A 118 0.25 17.43 6.06
CA ARG A 118 0.32 16.58 4.86
C ARG A 118 1.10 17.20 3.69
N SER A 119 1.32 18.51 3.68
CA SER A 119 2.10 19.14 2.61
C SER A 119 3.60 18.81 2.72
N GLN A 120 4.05 18.48 3.93
CA GLN A 120 5.43 18.08 4.21
C GLN A 120 5.64 16.56 4.12
N GLY A 121 4.57 15.79 3.99
CA GLY A 121 4.59 14.34 3.94
C GLY A 121 3.65 13.67 4.95
N ARG A 122 3.88 12.39 5.23
CA ARG A 122 3.07 11.63 6.17
C ARG A 122 3.39 12.02 7.62
N VAL A 123 2.40 12.52 8.35
CA VAL A 123 2.49 12.79 9.79
C VAL A 123 2.58 11.45 10.53
N VAL A 124 3.61 11.24 11.33
CA VAL A 124 3.88 9.98 12.05
C VAL A 124 3.85 10.11 13.57
N MET A 125 3.58 11.31 14.09
CA MET A 125 3.49 11.57 15.52
C MET A 125 2.40 12.62 15.80
N THR A 126 1.56 12.34 16.77
CA THR A 126 0.49 13.22 17.29
C THR A 126 0.53 13.21 18.82
N PRO A 127 -0.23 14.07 19.52
CA PRO A 127 -0.33 14.00 20.98
C PRO A 127 -0.93 12.70 21.53
N GLU A 128 -1.64 11.93 20.73
CA GLU A 128 -2.36 10.72 21.16
C GLU A 128 -1.70 9.42 20.71
N MET A 129 -0.93 9.44 19.59
CA MET A 129 -0.29 8.24 19.04
C MET A 129 0.89 8.58 18.15
N LEU A 130 1.75 7.59 17.93
CA LEU A 130 2.84 7.65 16.96
C LEU A 130 2.99 6.33 16.20
N ASN A 131 3.65 6.44 15.06
CA ASN A 131 4.16 5.33 14.28
C ASN A 131 5.68 5.46 14.13
N LEU A 132 6.41 4.55 14.72
CA LEU A 132 7.86 4.44 14.59
C LEU A 132 8.18 3.38 13.53
N GLN A 133 8.81 3.80 12.44
CA GLN A 133 9.41 2.93 11.44
C GLN A 133 10.93 2.97 11.60
N TRP A 134 11.57 1.85 11.89
CA TRP A 134 12.99 1.79 12.25
C TRP A 134 13.93 2.23 11.13
N ASN A 135 13.52 2.10 9.86
CA ASN A 135 14.27 2.63 8.72
C ASN A 135 14.42 4.16 8.74
N THR A 136 13.57 4.87 9.47
CA THR A 136 13.62 6.34 9.55
C THR A 136 14.56 6.85 10.65
N VAL A 137 14.97 5.96 11.56
CA VAL A 137 15.69 6.31 12.80
C VAL A 137 17.01 5.55 12.98
N ALA A 138 17.52 4.92 11.92
CA ALA A 138 18.75 4.12 12.02
C ALA A 138 19.66 4.32 10.81
N LEU A 139 20.97 4.23 11.06
CA LEU A 139 22.00 4.04 10.04
C LEU A 139 22.53 2.60 10.13
N TYR A 140 23.10 2.10 9.04
CA TYR A 140 23.77 0.82 9.05
C TYR A 140 25.08 0.85 8.26
N PRO A 141 26.11 0.03 8.63
CA PRO A 141 27.38 0.00 7.95
C PRO A 141 27.25 -0.59 6.55
N ALA A 142 27.85 0.07 5.55
CA ALA A 142 27.98 -0.44 4.20
C ALA A 142 28.91 -1.67 4.16
N GLY A 143 28.78 -2.49 3.10
CA GLY A 143 29.62 -3.65 2.87
C GLY A 143 29.08 -4.97 3.43
N TYR A 144 27.89 -5.00 4.02
CA TYR A 144 27.26 -6.18 4.58
C TYR A 144 25.80 -6.29 4.16
N TYR A 145 25.29 -7.53 4.05
CA TYR A 145 23.85 -7.75 3.92
C TYR A 145 23.14 -7.29 5.19
N THR A 146 22.01 -6.62 5.09
CA THR A 146 21.26 -6.10 6.25
C THR A 146 20.84 -7.21 7.23
N ARG A 147 20.55 -8.41 6.73
CA ARG A 147 20.27 -9.60 7.56
C ARG A 147 21.47 -10.12 8.36
N GLN A 148 22.68 -9.67 8.02
CA GLN A 148 23.92 -10.05 8.70
C GLN A 148 24.38 -9.04 9.77
N ILE A 149 23.61 -7.96 9.97
CA ILE A 149 23.88 -6.90 10.93
C ILE A 149 22.95 -7.07 12.12
N LYS A 150 23.49 -7.39 13.31
CA LYS A 150 22.69 -7.52 14.54
C LYS A 150 22.47 -6.18 15.22
N VAL A 151 21.28 -5.99 15.80
CA VAL A 151 20.87 -4.76 16.46
C VAL A 151 20.18 -5.07 17.79
N ASP A 152 20.59 -4.36 18.84
CA ASP A 152 19.86 -4.20 20.09
C ASP A 152 19.13 -2.86 20.05
N SER A 153 17.81 -2.88 20.02
CA SER A 153 17.00 -1.68 19.89
C SER A 153 16.20 -1.40 21.17
N CYS A 154 16.09 -0.11 21.52
CA CYS A 154 15.27 0.37 22.62
C CYS A 154 14.49 1.62 22.19
N VAL A 155 13.30 1.82 22.74
CA VAL A 155 12.48 3.01 22.57
C VAL A 155 12.03 3.56 23.92
N THR A 156 12.11 4.87 24.09
CA THR A 156 11.49 5.57 25.24
C THR A 156 10.22 6.23 24.76
N LEU A 157 9.10 5.89 25.39
CA LEU A 157 7.76 6.39 25.07
C LEU A 157 7.27 7.39 26.13
N PRO A 158 6.27 8.21 25.84
CA PRO A 158 5.59 9.00 26.86
C PRO A 158 5.05 8.10 27.98
N GLN A 159 5.01 8.64 29.20
CA GLN A 159 4.47 7.91 30.34
C GLN A 159 3.02 7.50 30.08
N ASP A 160 2.64 6.30 30.55
CA ASP A 160 1.30 5.71 30.43
C ASP A 160 0.85 5.42 28.98
N TRP A 161 1.78 5.40 28.03
CA TRP A 161 1.50 4.95 26.69
C TRP A 161 1.68 3.43 26.55
N HIS A 162 0.86 2.85 25.67
CA HIS A 162 0.96 1.46 25.23
C HIS A 162 1.62 1.40 23.85
N TYR A 163 2.17 0.25 23.51
CA TYR A 163 2.72 0.00 22.17
C TYR A 163 2.36 -1.39 21.67
N ALA A 164 2.51 -1.57 20.36
CA ALA A 164 2.45 -2.86 19.68
C ALA A 164 3.47 -2.89 18.56
N THR A 165 4.15 -4.02 18.41
CA THR A 165 5.16 -4.30 17.39
C THR A 165 5.32 -5.81 17.26
N ALA A 166 5.92 -6.28 16.15
CA ALA A 166 6.31 -7.67 16.01
C ALA A 166 7.65 -8.00 16.69
N LEU A 167 8.35 -7.02 17.28
CA LEU A 167 9.54 -7.27 18.07
C LEU A 167 9.21 -7.96 19.39
N GLU A 168 10.11 -8.81 19.86
CA GLU A 168 9.97 -9.48 21.14
C GLU A 168 10.68 -8.69 22.26
N ASP A 169 9.98 -8.51 23.37
CA ASP A 169 10.51 -7.80 24.53
C ASP A 169 11.70 -8.53 25.13
N SER A 170 12.73 -7.76 25.53
CA SER A 170 13.86 -8.21 26.33
C SER A 170 13.72 -7.76 27.77
N HIS A 171 13.67 -6.45 27.98
CA HIS A 171 13.51 -5.82 29.29
C HIS A 171 12.95 -4.41 29.14
N HIS A 172 12.41 -3.87 30.21
CA HIS A 172 12.02 -2.46 30.29
C HIS A 172 12.50 -1.83 31.61
N LYS A 173 12.68 -0.54 31.57
CA LYS A 173 12.92 0.29 32.73
C LYS A 173 12.14 1.61 32.57
N ASP A 174 11.25 1.87 33.51
CA ASP A 174 10.31 2.98 33.44
C ASP A 174 9.55 2.95 32.10
N SER A 175 9.57 4.00 31.30
CA SER A 175 8.97 4.09 29.96
C SER A 175 9.93 3.77 28.81
N SER A 176 11.10 3.17 29.10
CA SER A 176 12.06 2.71 28.09
C SER A 176 11.95 1.19 27.92
N TYR A 177 11.61 0.75 26.71
CA TYR A 177 11.39 -0.64 26.31
C TYR A 177 12.50 -1.09 25.39
N CYS A 178 13.13 -2.22 25.69
CA CYS A 178 14.20 -2.81 24.88
C CYS A 178 13.77 -4.18 24.34
N PHE A 179 14.20 -4.48 23.14
CA PHE A 179 13.81 -5.69 22.42
C PHE A 179 14.97 -6.70 22.36
N LYS A 180 14.64 -7.96 22.10
CA LYS A 180 15.65 -8.99 21.86
C LYS A 180 16.49 -8.62 20.63
N THR A 181 17.77 -9.00 20.67
CA THR A 181 18.67 -8.82 19.53
C THR A 181 18.08 -9.43 18.27
N ILE A 182 18.01 -8.66 17.21
CA ILE A 182 17.48 -9.06 15.92
C ILE A 182 18.42 -8.57 14.80
N ASP A 183 18.30 -9.07 13.59
CA ASP A 183 19.03 -8.49 12.45
C ASP A 183 18.33 -7.22 11.93
N PHE A 184 19.10 -6.38 11.25
CA PHE A 184 18.64 -5.07 10.78
C PHE A 184 17.48 -5.19 9.77
N GLU A 185 17.45 -6.24 8.95
CA GLU A 185 16.34 -6.46 8.00
C GLU A 185 15.03 -6.71 8.73
N ASN A 186 15.02 -7.62 9.71
CA ASN A 186 13.83 -7.90 10.52
C ASN A 186 13.48 -6.77 11.49
N LEU A 187 14.45 -5.97 11.96
CA LEU A 187 14.17 -4.76 12.73
C LEU A 187 13.34 -3.77 11.90
N VAL A 188 13.80 -3.45 10.68
CA VAL A 188 13.09 -2.54 9.77
C VAL A 188 11.70 -3.09 9.40
N ASP A 189 11.56 -4.40 9.30
CA ASP A 189 10.30 -5.08 9.02
C ASP A 189 9.38 -5.26 10.24
N SER A 190 9.72 -4.64 11.38
CA SER A 190 8.95 -4.72 12.61
C SER A 190 8.66 -3.33 13.20
N PRO A 191 7.89 -2.47 12.49
CA PRO A 191 7.54 -1.14 12.97
C PRO A 191 6.73 -1.21 14.26
N MET A 192 6.54 -0.06 14.88
CA MET A 192 5.79 0.09 16.12
C MET A 192 4.70 1.14 15.96
N PHE A 193 3.49 0.82 16.45
CA PHE A 193 2.53 1.84 16.85
C PHE A 193 2.55 1.99 18.36
N ALA A 194 2.48 3.22 18.85
CA ALA A 194 2.32 3.51 20.27
C ALA A 194 1.31 4.63 20.48
N GLY A 195 0.61 4.62 21.62
CA GLY A 195 -0.40 5.63 21.88
C GLY A 195 -1.05 5.50 23.26
N LYS A 196 -1.76 6.57 23.61
CA LYS A 196 -2.48 6.68 24.87
C LYS A 196 -3.73 5.80 24.93
N TYR A 197 -4.46 5.70 23.82
CA TYR A 197 -5.71 4.93 23.74
C TYR A 197 -5.45 3.67 22.91
N TYR A 198 -5.46 2.54 23.57
CA TYR A 198 -5.04 1.26 23.02
C TYR A 198 -5.98 0.12 23.43
N LYS A 199 -6.20 -0.81 22.51
CA LYS A 199 -6.89 -2.07 22.76
C LYS A 199 -6.26 -3.19 21.94
N ARG A 200 -5.89 -4.29 22.62
CA ARG A 200 -5.45 -5.53 21.98
C ARG A 200 -6.57 -6.56 22.00
N VAL A 201 -6.76 -7.23 20.89
CA VAL A 201 -7.74 -8.31 20.72
C VAL A 201 -7.05 -9.53 20.15
N ASP A 202 -7.25 -10.67 20.75
CA ASP A 202 -6.80 -11.95 20.24
C ASP A 202 -7.80 -12.44 19.17
N LEU A 203 -7.34 -12.57 17.93
CA LEU A 203 -8.16 -13.00 16.80
C LEU A 203 -8.19 -14.51 16.62
N ASP A 204 -7.22 -15.23 17.20
CA ASP A 204 -7.09 -16.69 17.09
C ASP A 204 -6.74 -17.32 18.45
N PRO A 205 -7.65 -17.24 19.45
CA PRO A 205 -7.39 -17.69 20.81
C PRO A 205 -7.02 -19.18 20.86
N GLY A 206 -5.86 -19.48 21.47
CA GLY A 206 -5.39 -20.85 21.65
C GLY A 206 -4.62 -21.42 20.46
N ALA A 207 -4.35 -20.64 19.41
CA ALA A 207 -3.44 -21.04 18.35
C ALA A 207 -1.98 -21.04 18.82
N ASP A 208 -1.18 -21.99 18.31
CA ASP A 208 0.28 -22.01 18.55
C ASP A 208 0.99 -20.79 17.97
N THR A 209 0.38 -20.17 16.96
CA THR A 209 0.84 -18.95 16.30
C THR A 209 -0.22 -17.85 16.39
N PRO A 210 -0.29 -17.12 17.53
CA PRO A 210 -1.37 -16.19 17.79
C PRO A 210 -1.37 -15.00 16.82
N VAL A 211 -2.57 -14.53 16.48
CA VAL A 211 -2.80 -13.33 15.69
C VAL A 211 -3.53 -12.29 16.51
N HIS A 212 -2.97 -11.10 16.61
CA HIS A 212 -3.51 -10.02 17.41
C HIS A 212 -3.94 -8.84 16.55
N LEU A 213 -5.06 -8.21 16.95
CA LEU A 213 -5.47 -6.92 16.45
C LEU A 213 -5.15 -5.86 17.51
N ASN A 214 -4.20 -5.00 17.22
CA ASN A 214 -3.75 -3.92 18.09
C ASN A 214 -4.34 -2.61 17.56
N VAL A 215 -5.31 -2.05 18.27
CA VAL A 215 -6.04 -0.84 17.87
C VAL A 215 -5.57 0.34 18.68
N PHE A 216 -5.15 1.39 17.98
CA PHE A 216 -4.83 2.71 18.54
C PHE A 216 -5.84 3.73 18.03
N ALA A 217 -6.29 4.66 18.88
CA ALA A 217 -7.29 5.63 18.51
C ALA A 217 -6.98 7.02 19.06
N ASP A 218 -7.53 8.06 18.43
CA ASP A 218 -7.45 9.45 18.95
C ASP A 218 -8.26 9.63 20.24
N LYS A 219 -9.24 8.75 20.50
CA LYS A 219 -10.15 8.82 21.68
C LYS A 219 -10.52 7.42 22.15
N ALA A 220 -10.67 7.26 23.45
CA ALA A 220 -11.04 5.99 24.08
C ALA A 220 -12.35 5.38 23.55
N LYS A 221 -13.36 6.20 23.21
CA LYS A 221 -14.64 5.74 22.67
C LYS A 221 -14.52 5.06 21.30
N ASP A 222 -13.48 5.37 20.52
CA ASP A 222 -13.28 4.83 19.19
C ASP A 222 -12.67 3.41 19.24
N LEU A 223 -12.31 2.91 20.45
CA LEU A 223 -11.84 1.54 20.71
C LEU A 223 -12.98 0.53 20.93
N GLU A 224 -14.23 0.95 20.88
CA GLU A 224 -15.37 0.05 21.03
C GLU A 224 -15.55 -0.79 19.77
N ILE A 225 -15.38 -2.12 19.92
CA ILE A 225 -15.50 -3.08 18.82
C ILE A 225 -16.81 -3.83 18.98
N SER A 226 -17.68 -3.81 17.98
CA SER A 226 -18.92 -4.59 17.96
C SER A 226 -18.63 -6.09 17.83
N ASP A 227 -19.54 -6.94 18.30
CA ASP A 227 -19.43 -8.40 18.16
C ASP A 227 -19.33 -8.82 16.69
N GLU A 228 -20.05 -8.14 15.80
CA GLU A 228 -19.99 -8.37 14.36
C GLU A 228 -18.61 -8.02 13.79
N GLY A 229 -18.08 -6.85 14.16
CA GLY A 229 -16.72 -6.44 13.77
C GLY A 229 -15.67 -7.44 14.27
N LEU A 230 -15.76 -7.86 15.52
CA LEU A 230 -14.85 -8.87 16.07
C LEU A 230 -14.95 -10.21 15.32
N LYS A 231 -16.17 -10.67 15.05
CA LYS A 231 -16.42 -11.91 14.31
C LYS A 231 -15.80 -11.87 12.90
N ALA A 232 -15.97 -10.77 12.19
CA ALA A 232 -15.41 -10.60 10.85
C ALA A 232 -13.87 -10.64 10.84
N HIS A 233 -13.21 -9.99 11.81
CA HIS A 233 -11.74 -10.02 11.92
C HIS A 233 -11.21 -11.41 12.33
N LYS A 234 -11.90 -12.14 13.19
CA LYS A 234 -11.58 -13.55 13.48
C LYS A 234 -11.74 -14.43 12.25
N ALA A 235 -12.82 -14.23 11.49
CA ALA A 235 -13.06 -14.95 10.25
C ALA A 235 -11.99 -14.64 9.18
N LEU A 236 -11.47 -13.41 9.11
CA LEU A 236 -10.34 -13.06 8.25
C LEU A 236 -9.15 -14.00 8.46
N VAL A 237 -8.73 -14.20 9.69
CA VAL A 237 -7.61 -15.10 10.05
C VAL A 237 -7.90 -16.53 9.61
N GLN A 238 -9.09 -17.04 9.90
CA GLN A 238 -9.49 -18.41 9.55
C GLN A 238 -9.57 -18.62 8.02
N GLN A 239 -10.05 -17.62 7.27
CA GLN A 239 -10.11 -17.72 5.81
C GLN A 239 -8.71 -17.73 5.17
N MET A 240 -7.74 -16.97 5.70
CA MET A 240 -6.35 -17.03 5.25
C MET A 240 -5.71 -18.39 5.52
N TYR A 241 -5.94 -18.98 6.70
CA TYR A 241 -5.42 -20.31 7.01
C TYR A 241 -5.97 -21.38 6.08
N LYS A 242 -7.26 -21.33 5.79
CA LYS A 242 -7.89 -22.27 4.85
C LYS A 242 -7.37 -22.08 3.42
N LEU A 243 -7.11 -20.83 3.02
CA LEU A 243 -6.60 -20.50 1.70
C LEU A 243 -5.20 -21.06 1.48
N TYR A 244 -4.27 -20.78 2.38
CA TYR A 244 -2.85 -21.11 2.21
C TYR A 244 -2.47 -22.48 2.79
N GLY A 245 -3.17 -22.93 3.83
CA GLY A 245 -2.88 -24.17 4.53
C GLY A 245 -1.57 -24.17 5.32
N ALA A 246 -0.91 -23.05 5.41
CA ALA A 246 0.34 -22.83 6.14
C ALA A 246 0.47 -21.36 6.56
N HIS A 247 1.36 -21.07 7.50
CA HIS A 247 1.80 -19.73 7.84
C HIS A 247 3.31 -19.70 8.04
N HIS A 248 3.92 -18.51 7.92
CA HIS A 248 5.36 -18.30 7.91
C HIS A 248 5.79 -17.32 9.01
N TYR A 249 5.12 -17.34 10.14
CA TYR A 249 5.38 -16.50 11.31
C TYR A 249 5.13 -17.29 12.61
N ASN A 250 5.73 -16.86 13.69
CA ASN A 250 5.46 -17.38 15.03
C ASN A 250 4.32 -16.63 15.76
N HIS A 251 4.02 -15.41 15.34
CA HIS A 251 2.86 -14.60 15.69
C HIS A 251 2.65 -13.54 14.63
N TYR A 252 1.46 -12.94 14.58
CA TYR A 252 1.16 -11.83 13.68
C TYR A 252 0.41 -10.71 14.41
N ASP A 253 0.83 -9.46 14.18
CA ASP A 253 0.25 -8.29 14.81
C ASP A 253 -0.28 -7.29 13.77
N PHE A 254 -1.60 -7.20 13.64
CA PHE A 254 -2.20 -6.05 12.96
C PHE A 254 -1.99 -4.81 13.81
N LEU A 255 -1.38 -3.76 13.26
CA LEU A 255 -1.26 -2.45 13.87
C LEU A 255 -2.28 -1.53 13.19
N LEU A 256 -3.37 -1.19 13.87
CA LEU A 256 -4.47 -0.41 13.30
C LEU A 256 -4.63 0.93 14.02
N ALA A 257 -4.42 2.03 13.31
CA ALA A 257 -4.64 3.39 13.80
C ALA A 257 -6.00 3.93 13.33
N LEU A 258 -6.89 4.25 14.25
CA LEU A 258 -8.19 4.90 14.02
C LEU A 258 -8.06 6.41 14.24
N THR A 259 -7.74 7.14 13.18
CA THR A 259 -7.33 8.55 13.29
C THR A 259 -7.64 9.34 12.02
N ASP A 260 -7.83 10.64 12.17
CA ASP A 260 -7.87 11.61 11.08
C ASP A 260 -6.63 12.55 11.08
N LYS A 261 -5.74 12.38 12.08
CA LYS A 261 -4.56 13.22 12.32
C LYS A 261 -3.26 12.57 11.85
N LEU A 262 -3.04 11.30 12.22
CA LEU A 262 -1.89 10.54 11.71
C LEU A 262 -2.05 10.30 10.22
N GLY A 263 -0.97 10.37 9.45
CA GLY A 263 -1.02 10.11 8.01
C GLY A 263 -1.46 8.68 7.71
N GLY A 264 -2.33 8.51 6.70
CA GLY A 264 -2.81 7.18 6.28
C GLY A 264 -1.68 6.25 5.84
N ILE A 265 -1.85 4.95 6.11
CA ILE A 265 -0.93 3.88 5.72
C ILE A 265 -1.68 2.56 5.53
N GLY A 266 -1.28 1.78 4.55
CA GLY A 266 -1.34 0.34 4.43
C GLY A 266 0.07 -0.07 4.09
N LEU A 267 0.72 -0.89 4.92
CA LEU A 267 2.08 -1.36 4.67
C LEU A 267 2.30 -2.72 5.33
N GLU A 268 2.75 -3.61 4.48
CA GLU A 268 2.97 -5.00 4.82
C GLU A 268 4.32 -5.25 5.49
N HIS A 269 4.31 -6.18 6.44
CA HIS A 269 5.49 -6.75 7.08
C HIS A 269 5.31 -8.25 7.23
N HIS A 270 6.40 -8.98 7.47
CA HIS A 270 6.35 -10.44 7.55
C HIS A 270 5.45 -10.91 8.70
N ARG A 271 5.56 -10.28 9.88
CA ARG A 271 4.86 -10.63 11.12
C ARG A 271 3.88 -9.57 11.61
N SER A 272 3.67 -8.52 10.84
CA SER A 272 2.74 -7.46 11.18
C SER A 272 2.26 -6.72 9.94
N SER A 273 1.33 -5.81 10.11
CA SER A 273 0.97 -4.82 9.11
C SER A 273 0.62 -3.48 9.77
N GLU A 274 1.02 -2.39 9.12
CA GLU A 274 0.62 -1.04 9.51
C GLU A 274 -0.65 -0.67 8.76
N ASN A 275 -1.71 -0.34 9.48
CA ASN A 275 -3.01 -0.06 8.89
C ASN A 275 -3.58 1.23 9.46
N SER A 276 -4.26 2.02 8.64
CA SER A 276 -5.03 3.16 9.09
C SER A 276 -6.49 3.04 8.69
N GLY A 277 -7.36 3.37 9.63
CA GLY A 277 -8.79 3.42 9.45
C GLY A 277 -9.36 4.76 9.92
N LYS A 278 -10.62 5.03 9.56
CA LYS A 278 -11.34 6.18 10.10
C LYS A 278 -11.68 5.95 11.58
N GLN A 279 -11.85 7.03 12.35
CA GLN A 279 -12.25 6.96 13.76
C GLN A 279 -13.50 6.11 13.99
N ASP A 280 -14.45 6.10 13.06
CA ASP A 280 -15.71 5.37 13.14
C ASP A 280 -15.68 3.95 12.55
N TYR A 281 -14.49 3.40 12.30
CA TYR A 281 -14.29 2.08 11.69
C TYR A 281 -15.11 0.96 12.34
N PHE A 282 -15.13 0.89 13.69
CA PHE A 282 -15.93 -0.08 14.44
C PHE A 282 -17.29 0.45 14.88
N THR A 283 -17.36 1.73 15.28
CA THR A 283 -18.57 2.32 15.89
C THR A 283 -19.70 2.59 14.90
N LYS A 284 -19.41 2.63 13.59
CA LYS A 284 -20.38 2.73 12.49
C LYS A 284 -20.22 1.61 11.50
N TRP A 285 -20.23 0.38 11.98
CA TRP A 285 -19.94 -0.83 11.20
C TRP A 285 -20.66 -0.88 9.84
N ASP A 286 -21.97 -0.66 9.80
CA ASP A 286 -22.77 -0.73 8.56
C ASP A 286 -22.41 0.35 7.51
N LYS A 287 -21.85 1.49 7.96
CA LYS A 287 -21.57 2.64 7.10
C LYS A 287 -20.10 2.76 6.71
N SER A 288 -19.19 2.19 7.48
CA SER A 288 -17.74 2.34 7.30
C SER A 288 -17.08 1.11 6.65
N TRP A 289 -17.83 0.36 5.83
CA TRP A 289 -17.34 -0.88 5.21
C TRP A 289 -16.23 -0.65 4.17
N LEU A 290 -16.24 0.52 3.50
CA LEU A 290 -15.26 0.84 2.46
C LEU A 290 -13.84 0.96 3.04
N GLY A 291 -12.91 0.17 2.49
CA GLY A 291 -11.51 0.11 2.92
C GLY A 291 -11.22 -0.94 4.02
N ARG A 292 -12.19 -1.79 4.39
CA ARG A 292 -11.93 -2.93 5.29
C ARG A 292 -11.15 -4.07 4.62
N ASP A 293 -11.13 -4.11 3.30
CA ASP A 293 -10.27 -4.98 2.49
C ASP A 293 -8.79 -4.75 2.76
N LEU A 294 -8.40 -3.56 3.27
CA LEU A 294 -7.02 -3.23 3.60
C LEU A 294 -6.38 -4.27 4.53
N LEU A 295 -7.05 -4.67 5.61
CA LEU A 295 -6.49 -5.65 6.54
C LEU A 295 -6.32 -7.03 5.90
N ALA A 296 -7.23 -7.41 4.99
CA ALA A 296 -7.10 -8.65 4.24
C ALA A 296 -5.96 -8.57 3.21
N HIS A 297 -5.78 -7.42 2.56
CA HIS A 297 -4.67 -7.14 1.64
C HIS A 297 -3.33 -7.21 2.38
N GLU A 298 -3.15 -6.44 3.45
CA GLU A 298 -1.88 -6.39 4.19
C GLU A 298 -1.53 -7.73 4.87
N PHE A 299 -2.53 -8.47 5.35
CA PHE A 299 -2.29 -9.79 5.92
C PHE A 299 -1.85 -10.82 4.87
N ASN A 300 -2.40 -10.72 3.65
CA ASN A 300 -2.02 -11.57 2.53
C ASN A 300 -0.53 -11.48 2.21
N HIS A 301 0.06 -10.30 2.36
CA HIS A 301 1.46 -10.07 2.09
C HIS A 301 2.42 -10.88 2.98
N SER A 302 2.00 -11.38 4.14
CA SER A 302 2.83 -12.29 4.92
C SER A 302 3.23 -13.52 4.10
N TRP A 303 2.35 -13.98 3.20
CA TRP A 303 2.62 -15.07 2.23
C TRP A 303 3.17 -14.56 0.91
N ASP A 304 2.45 -13.62 0.26
CA ASP A 304 2.78 -13.05 -1.05
C ASP A 304 3.52 -11.72 -0.88
N GLY A 305 4.82 -11.73 -1.09
CA GLY A 305 5.69 -10.58 -1.01
C GLY A 305 6.69 -10.62 0.14
N LYS A 306 6.33 -11.09 1.32
CA LYS A 306 7.27 -11.16 2.46
C LYS A 306 7.94 -12.52 2.56
N TYR A 307 7.19 -13.60 2.63
CA TYR A 307 7.76 -14.95 2.57
C TYR A 307 8.16 -15.32 1.13
N ARG A 308 7.18 -15.38 0.20
CA ARG A 308 7.46 -15.57 -1.23
C ARG A 308 7.55 -14.22 -1.92
N ARG A 309 8.72 -13.92 -2.47
CA ARG A 309 9.04 -12.62 -3.06
C ARG A 309 9.55 -12.77 -4.49
N PRO A 310 9.10 -11.94 -5.45
CA PRO A 310 9.73 -11.87 -6.76
C PRO A 310 11.26 -11.67 -6.61
N ALA A 311 12.05 -12.45 -7.30
CA ALA A 311 13.52 -12.45 -7.16
C ALA A 311 14.12 -11.06 -7.44
N GLU A 312 13.53 -10.32 -8.38
CA GLU A 312 13.95 -8.98 -8.76
C GLU A 312 13.61 -7.91 -7.72
N LEU A 313 12.67 -8.18 -6.80
CA LEU A 313 12.31 -7.30 -5.67
C LEU A 313 13.17 -7.56 -4.43
N TRP A 314 13.96 -8.64 -4.42
CA TRP A 314 14.87 -8.91 -3.33
C TRP A 314 16.22 -8.20 -3.57
N THR A 315 16.74 -7.53 -2.55
CA THR A 315 18.07 -6.91 -2.53
C THR A 315 18.76 -7.18 -1.19
N PRO A 316 20.08 -7.32 -1.14
CA PRO A 316 20.81 -7.57 0.10
C PRO A 316 20.87 -6.39 1.07
N THR A 317 20.56 -5.18 0.59
CA THR A 317 20.56 -3.95 1.40
C THR A 317 19.44 -3.01 0.97
N TYR A 318 19.15 -1.98 1.78
CA TYR A 318 18.16 -0.95 1.47
C TYR A 318 18.68 0.18 0.56
N ASN A 319 19.91 0.08 0.05
CA ASN A 319 20.51 1.11 -0.82
C ASN A 319 20.85 0.56 -2.21
N GLN A 320 20.24 -0.54 -2.59
CA GLN A 320 20.30 -1.09 -3.94
C GLN A 320 18.95 -0.95 -4.64
N VAL A 321 19.02 -0.68 -5.95
CA VAL A 321 17.84 -0.52 -6.80
C VAL A 321 17.09 -1.85 -6.89
N LYS A 322 15.80 -1.81 -6.61
CA LYS A 322 14.87 -2.93 -6.83
C LYS A 322 14.27 -2.84 -8.22
N GLN A 323 13.98 -3.98 -8.81
CA GLN A 323 13.27 -4.08 -10.08
C GLN A 323 11.85 -4.59 -9.80
N ASP A 324 10.87 -3.86 -10.27
CA ASP A 324 9.50 -3.99 -9.81
C ASP A 324 8.59 -4.83 -10.73
N GLN A 325 9.16 -5.57 -11.73
CA GLN A 325 8.37 -6.31 -12.71
C GLN A 325 7.44 -7.38 -12.11
N GLY A 326 7.76 -7.90 -10.92
CA GLY A 326 6.94 -8.88 -10.21
C GLY A 326 5.74 -8.30 -9.45
N LEU A 327 5.53 -6.98 -9.43
CA LEU A 327 4.45 -6.34 -8.68
C LEU A 327 3.04 -6.75 -9.13
N TRP A 328 2.87 -7.23 -10.35
CA TRP A 328 1.58 -7.77 -10.79
C TRP A 328 1.15 -9.05 -10.04
N VAL A 329 2.12 -9.80 -9.46
CA VAL A 329 1.87 -10.87 -8.48
C VAL A 329 1.82 -10.28 -7.10
N TYR A 330 2.92 -9.71 -6.64
CA TYR A 330 3.10 -9.18 -5.28
C TYR A 330 1.90 -8.33 -4.84
N GLU A 331 1.47 -7.37 -5.67
CA GLU A 331 0.36 -6.47 -5.40
C GLU A 331 -0.93 -6.88 -6.11
N GLY A 332 -0.83 -7.29 -7.36
CA GLY A 332 -2.02 -7.63 -8.16
C GLY A 332 -2.75 -8.85 -7.64
N GLN A 333 -2.04 -9.91 -7.21
CA GLN A 333 -2.67 -11.07 -6.60
C GLN A 333 -3.09 -10.78 -5.15
N THR A 334 -2.32 -10.00 -4.42
CA THR A 334 -2.71 -9.56 -3.08
C THR A 334 -3.99 -8.71 -3.13
N GLN A 335 -4.13 -7.81 -4.10
CA GLN A 335 -5.37 -7.06 -4.30
C GLN A 335 -6.56 -7.98 -4.65
N PHE A 336 -6.34 -9.03 -5.46
CA PHE A 336 -7.33 -10.04 -5.73
C PHE A 336 -7.78 -10.75 -4.44
N TRP A 337 -6.85 -11.25 -3.63
CA TRP A 337 -7.18 -11.92 -2.37
C TRP A 337 -7.76 -10.97 -1.33
N GLY A 338 -7.33 -9.72 -1.29
CA GLY A 338 -7.89 -8.68 -0.43
C GLY A 338 -9.41 -8.56 -0.59
N TYR A 339 -9.90 -8.48 -1.83
CA TYR A 339 -11.33 -8.42 -2.13
C TYR A 339 -12.05 -9.73 -1.79
N ILE A 340 -11.49 -10.86 -2.23
CA ILE A 340 -12.08 -12.18 -2.02
C ILE A 340 -12.19 -12.49 -0.53
N VAL A 341 -11.12 -12.30 0.24
CA VAL A 341 -11.11 -12.64 1.67
C VAL A 341 -11.92 -11.65 2.49
N ALA A 342 -11.97 -10.36 2.09
CA ALA A 342 -12.89 -9.40 2.71
C ALA A 342 -14.36 -9.86 2.61
N ALA A 343 -14.77 -10.41 1.46
CA ALA A 343 -16.10 -10.98 1.29
C ALA A 343 -16.28 -12.28 2.09
N ARG A 344 -15.31 -13.19 2.04
CA ARG A 344 -15.34 -14.49 2.75
C ARG A 344 -15.42 -14.35 4.26
N SER A 345 -14.79 -13.31 4.80
CA SER A 345 -14.74 -13.06 6.25
C SER A 345 -15.92 -12.26 6.80
N GLY A 346 -16.69 -11.60 5.92
CA GLY A 346 -17.76 -10.69 6.32
C GLY A 346 -17.26 -9.26 6.65
N LEU A 347 -16.00 -8.92 6.34
CA LEU A 347 -15.52 -7.54 6.33
C LEU A 347 -16.28 -6.71 5.28
N TRP A 348 -16.60 -7.33 4.16
CA TRP A 348 -17.55 -6.87 3.14
C TRP A 348 -18.71 -7.84 3.02
N SER A 349 -19.90 -7.34 2.68
CA SER A 349 -20.96 -8.20 2.15
C SER A 349 -20.60 -8.67 0.73
N GLN A 350 -21.18 -9.77 0.28
CA GLN A 350 -21.01 -10.22 -1.12
C GLN A 350 -21.50 -9.14 -2.11
N GLU A 351 -22.59 -8.44 -1.79
CA GLU A 351 -23.12 -7.35 -2.60
C GLU A 351 -22.09 -6.21 -2.71
N ASN A 352 -21.49 -5.79 -1.60
CA ASN A 352 -20.43 -4.77 -1.62
C ASN A 352 -19.22 -5.20 -2.45
N ALA A 353 -18.82 -6.48 -2.37
CA ALA A 353 -17.73 -7.01 -3.18
C ALA A 353 -18.09 -6.99 -4.69
N MET A 354 -19.30 -7.38 -5.06
CA MET A 354 -19.77 -7.32 -6.44
C MET A 354 -19.84 -5.89 -6.97
N ASP A 355 -20.30 -4.94 -6.17
CA ASP A 355 -20.32 -3.52 -6.54
C ASP A 355 -18.90 -2.96 -6.75
N MET A 356 -17.95 -3.33 -5.87
CA MET A 356 -16.53 -2.94 -6.03
C MET A 356 -15.91 -3.55 -7.28
N LEU A 357 -16.29 -4.79 -7.63
CA LEU A 357 -15.85 -5.44 -8.87
C LEU A 357 -16.47 -4.81 -10.11
N ALA A 358 -17.70 -4.31 -10.03
CA ALA A 358 -18.31 -3.52 -11.11
C ALA A 358 -17.52 -2.23 -11.37
N LEU A 359 -17.11 -1.53 -10.32
CA LEU A 359 -16.26 -0.33 -10.41
C LEU A 359 -14.88 -0.65 -10.99
N LEU A 360 -14.26 -1.74 -10.53
CA LEU A 360 -13.01 -2.25 -11.07
C LEU A 360 -13.12 -2.56 -12.57
N GLY A 361 -14.14 -3.31 -12.98
CA GLY A 361 -14.41 -3.62 -14.38
C GLY A 361 -14.60 -2.37 -15.22
N ALA A 362 -15.40 -1.41 -14.74
CA ALA A 362 -15.66 -0.14 -15.45
C ALA A 362 -14.38 0.69 -15.62
N THR A 363 -13.47 0.63 -14.63
CA THR A 363 -12.18 1.30 -14.73
C THR A 363 -11.41 0.83 -15.96
N TYR A 364 -11.38 -0.47 -16.25
CA TYR A 364 -10.65 -1.02 -17.40
C TYR A 364 -11.50 -1.18 -18.67
N ASP A 365 -12.83 -1.06 -18.59
CA ASP A 365 -13.68 -0.97 -19.75
C ASP A 365 -13.61 0.41 -20.44
N LYS A 366 -13.75 1.48 -19.63
CA LYS A 366 -13.84 2.87 -20.15
C LYS A 366 -12.92 3.86 -19.43
N GLY A 367 -12.53 3.58 -18.19
CA GLY A 367 -11.86 4.54 -17.31
C GLY A 367 -10.33 4.60 -17.46
N ARG A 368 -9.72 3.76 -18.31
CA ARG A 368 -8.26 3.74 -18.56
C ARG A 368 -7.90 3.83 -20.03
N PRO A 369 -8.20 4.96 -20.70
CA PRO A 369 -7.78 5.17 -22.09
C PRO A 369 -6.25 5.08 -22.27
N GLY A 370 -5.46 5.27 -21.22
CA GLY A 370 -4.01 5.06 -21.23
C GLY A 370 -3.56 3.65 -21.60
N MET A 371 -4.41 2.64 -21.44
CA MET A 371 -4.13 1.26 -21.93
C MET A 371 -3.85 1.17 -23.44
N LYS A 372 -4.15 2.22 -24.20
CA LYS A 372 -3.81 2.29 -25.64
C LYS A 372 -2.31 2.44 -25.89
N TRP A 373 -1.56 2.99 -24.96
CA TRP A 373 -0.13 3.25 -25.13
C TRP A 373 0.74 2.62 -24.04
N ARG A 374 0.19 2.36 -22.84
CA ARG A 374 0.92 1.83 -21.68
C ARG A 374 0.39 0.47 -21.28
N THR A 375 1.25 -0.48 -20.98
CA THR A 375 0.89 -1.84 -20.56
C THR A 375 0.83 -1.95 -19.04
N ILE A 376 0.16 -2.98 -18.50
CA ILE A 376 0.17 -3.25 -17.06
C ILE A 376 1.59 -3.47 -16.55
N LEU A 377 2.41 -4.23 -17.29
CA LEU A 377 3.79 -4.46 -16.90
C LEU A 377 4.59 -3.16 -16.82
N ASP A 378 4.40 -2.22 -17.74
CA ASP A 378 5.11 -0.94 -17.69
C ASP A 378 4.73 -0.11 -16.46
N THR A 379 3.49 -0.23 -15.96
CA THR A 379 3.05 0.49 -14.76
C THR A 379 3.76 0.04 -13.48
N THR A 380 4.45 -1.11 -13.49
CA THR A 380 5.29 -1.55 -12.36
C THR A 380 6.48 -0.62 -12.10
N ASN A 381 6.87 0.21 -13.09
CA ASN A 381 7.89 1.23 -12.92
C ASN A 381 7.37 2.52 -12.26
N ASP A 382 6.07 2.64 -12.08
CA ASP A 382 5.43 3.89 -11.64
C ASP A 382 5.82 4.32 -10.21
N PRO A 383 6.04 3.42 -9.25
CA PRO A 383 6.56 3.82 -7.94
C PRO A 383 7.84 4.64 -8.03
N THR A 384 8.72 4.34 -8.99
CA THR A 384 9.95 5.12 -9.25
C THR A 384 9.68 6.36 -10.13
N ILE A 385 8.80 6.25 -11.14
CA ILE A 385 8.49 7.36 -12.07
C ILE A 385 7.75 8.49 -11.36
N ALA A 386 6.67 8.19 -10.67
CA ALA A 386 5.78 9.19 -10.08
C ALA A 386 5.93 9.32 -8.56
N GLN A 387 6.49 8.32 -7.87
CA GLN A 387 6.63 8.29 -6.41
C GLN A 387 5.32 8.66 -5.69
N ARG A 388 4.20 8.13 -6.21
CA ARG A 388 2.83 8.41 -5.74
C ARG A 388 2.41 9.90 -5.79
N SER A 389 3.11 10.72 -6.57
CA SER A 389 2.73 12.11 -6.81
C SER A 389 1.42 12.20 -7.59
N PRO A 390 0.58 13.21 -7.33
CA PRO A 390 -0.64 13.43 -8.11
C PRO A 390 -0.34 13.66 -9.60
N LEU A 391 -1.11 13.01 -10.49
CA LEU A 391 -1.01 13.12 -11.94
C LEU A 391 -2.22 13.88 -12.50
N ALA A 392 -1.99 14.77 -13.48
CA ALA A 392 -3.03 15.63 -14.05
C ALA A 392 -4.14 14.85 -14.79
N PHE A 393 -3.78 13.82 -15.54
CA PHE A 393 -4.70 12.91 -16.24
C PHE A 393 -4.29 11.47 -15.94
N ARG A 394 -4.48 11.05 -14.68
CA ARG A 394 -4.11 9.70 -14.23
C ARG A 394 -4.75 8.60 -15.07
N ASN A 395 -5.97 8.83 -15.57
CA ASN A 395 -6.67 7.88 -16.41
C ASN A 395 -5.96 7.62 -17.76
N TYR A 396 -5.17 8.58 -18.29
CA TYR A 396 -4.39 8.46 -19.51
C TYR A 396 -2.91 8.17 -19.24
N GLN A 397 -2.30 8.84 -18.24
CA GLN A 397 -0.92 8.55 -17.85
C GLN A 397 -0.79 7.15 -17.25
N MET A 398 -1.82 6.66 -16.56
CA MET A 398 -1.86 5.47 -15.74
C MET A 398 -0.88 5.56 -14.56
N SER A 399 -1.14 4.89 -13.46
CA SER A 399 -0.30 4.91 -12.29
C SER A 399 -0.60 3.70 -11.42
N GLU A 400 0.40 2.92 -11.13
CA GLU A 400 0.31 1.75 -10.26
C GLU A 400 -0.83 0.79 -10.66
N ASP A 401 -1.18 0.74 -11.96
CA ASP A 401 -2.27 -0.09 -12.47
C ASP A 401 -1.95 -1.61 -12.37
N TYR A 402 -0.74 -1.98 -11.98
CA TYR A 402 -0.38 -3.36 -11.61
C TYR A 402 -1.18 -3.89 -10.40
N TYR A 403 -1.71 -3.03 -9.50
CA TYR A 403 -2.67 -3.44 -8.47
C TYR A 403 -3.98 -3.92 -9.08
N GLN A 404 -4.75 -3.01 -9.64
CA GLN A 404 -6.11 -3.28 -10.14
C GLN A 404 -6.11 -4.04 -11.46
N GLY A 405 -5.23 -3.70 -12.39
CA GLY A 405 -5.06 -4.44 -13.64
C GLY A 405 -4.50 -5.84 -13.40
N GLY A 406 -3.52 -5.96 -12.48
CA GLY A 406 -3.02 -7.24 -12.00
C GLY A 406 -4.12 -8.09 -11.37
N GLN A 407 -4.95 -7.50 -10.53
CA GLN A 407 -6.13 -8.16 -9.95
C GLN A 407 -7.04 -8.78 -11.02
N LEU A 408 -7.36 -8.04 -12.10
CA LEU A 408 -8.17 -8.55 -13.20
C LEU A 408 -7.48 -9.68 -13.99
N ILE A 409 -6.15 -9.63 -14.11
CA ILE A 409 -5.39 -10.76 -14.70
C ILE A 409 -5.60 -12.02 -13.88
N TRP A 410 -5.60 -11.93 -12.54
CA TRP A 410 -5.81 -13.09 -11.67
C TRP A 410 -7.27 -13.61 -11.72
N TYR A 411 -8.27 -12.75 -11.91
CA TYR A 411 -9.64 -13.21 -12.21
C TYR A 411 -9.69 -13.99 -13.52
N ALA A 412 -8.96 -13.56 -14.57
CA ALA A 412 -8.88 -14.30 -15.82
C ALA A 412 -8.16 -15.66 -15.64
N VAL A 413 -7.13 -15.73 -14.81
CA VAL A 413 -6.40 -16.98 -14.48
C VAL A 413 -7.32 -17.94 -13.74
N ASP A 414 -8.08 -17.47 -12.73
CA ASP A 414 -9.04 -18.31 -11.99
C ASP A 414 -10.11 -18.89 -12.90
N ALA A 415 -10.75 -18.04 -13.73
CA ALA A 415 -11.75 -18.49 -14.69
C ALA A 415 -11.19 -19.53 -15.68
N LYS A 416 -9.95 -19.33 -16.15
CA LYS A 416 -9.29 -20.26 -17.06
C LYS A 416 -9.01 -21.61 -16.39
N LEU A 417 -8.52 -21.61 -15.14
CA LEU A 417 -8.31 -22.83 -14.36
C LEU A 417 -9.62 -23.62 -14.19
N ARG A 418 -10.69 -22.95 -13.78
CA ARG A 418 -12.02 -23.55 -13.61
C ARG A 418 -12.56 -24.12 -14.90
N ASN A 419 -12.52 -23.36 -15.98
CA ASN A 419 -12.99 -23.81 -17.30
C ASN A 419 -12.24 -25.06 -17.80
N LEU A 420 -10.91 -25.07 -17.72
CA LEU A 420 -10.09 -26.19 -18.19
C LEU A 420 -10.27 -27.46 -17.34
N SER A 421 -10.49 -27.30 -16.04
CA SER A 421 -10.61 -28.42 -15.10
C SER A 421 -12.06 -28.91 -14.90
N GLY A 422 -13.06 -28.26 -15.51
CA GLY A 422 -14.47 -28.50 -15.21
C GLY A 422 -14.83 -28.13 -13.76
N ASP A 423 -14.34 -26.98 -13.31
CA ASP A 423 -14.50 -26.39 -11.98
C ASP A 423 -13.90 -27.22 -10.82
N LYS A 424 -12.95 -28.12 -11.13
CA LYS A 424 -12.25 -28.91 -10.10
C LYS A 424 -11.01 -28.22 -9.57
N LYS A 425 -10.50 -27.20 -10.24
CA LYS A 425 -9.31 -26.42 -9.91
C LYS A 425 -9.62 -24.94 -10.00
N SER A 426 -9.04 -24.18 -9.09
CA SER A 426 -9.22 -22.74 -8.97
C SER A 426 -7.94 -22.06 -8.53
N LEU A 427 -7.95 -20.75 -8.37
CA LEU A 427 -6.81 -20.01 -7.83
C LEU A 427 -6.55 -20.36 -6.35
N ASN A 428 -7.49 -20.92 -5.60
CA ASN A 428 -7.23 -21.47 -4.26
C ASN A 428 -6.18 -22.59 -4.30
N ASP A 429 -6.20 -23.46 -5.33
CA ASP A 429 -5.18 -24.51 -5.50
C ASP A 429 -3.79 -23.90 -5.76
N PHE A 430 -3.74 -22.83 -6.56
CA PHE A 430 -2.50 -22.09 -6.81
C PHE A 430 -1.98 -21.43 -5.53
N ALA A 431 -2.81 -20.73 -4.79
CA ALA A 431 -2.43 -20.06 -3.55
C ALA A 431 -1.78 -21.06 -2.57
N LYS A 432 -2.41 -22.21 -2.38
CA LYS A 432 -1.88 -23.26 -1.51
C LYS A 432 -0.58 -23.86 -2.03
N ALA A 433 -0.50 -24.17 -3.32
CA ALA A 433 0.67 -24.81 -3.94
C ALA A 433 1.87 -23.86 -4.06
N PHE A 434 1.63 -22.56 -4.25
CA PHE A 434 2.70 -21.59 -4.49
C PHE A 434 3.16 -20.88 -3.21
N PHE A 435 2.25 -20.46 -2.36
CA PHE A 435 2.56 -19.71 -1.14
C PHE A 435 2.52 -20.54 0.14
N GLY A 436 1.74 -21.63 0.18
CA GLY A 436 1.61 -22.52 1.34
C GLY A 436 2.74 -23.54 1.51
N VAL A 437 3.86 -23.37 0.78
CA VAL A 437 5.01 -24.27 0.81
C VAL A 437 5.88 -24.04 2.05
N HIS A 438 6.55 -25.10 2.54
CA HIS A 438 7.48 -25.05 3.70
C HIS A 438 6.85 -24.39 4.94
N PRO A 439 5.79 -24.98 5.55
CA PRO A 439 5.13 -24.42 6.72
C PRO A 439 6.12 -24.06 7.83
N GLY A 440 5.99 -22.85 8.41
CA GLY A 440 6.85 -22.36 9.49
C GLY A 440 8.22 -21.86 9.02
N ALA A 441 8.56 -21.95 7.73
CA ALA A 441 9.79 -21.36 7.21
C ALA A 441 9.69 -19.82 7.27
N TRP A 442 10.80 -19.21 7.69
CA TRP A 442 10.90 -17.78 7.93
C TRP A 442 11.69 -17.04 6.85
N ASP A 443 12.70 -17.72 6.28
CA ASP A 443 13.59 -17.13 5.28
C ASP A 443 12.83 -16.79 4.00
N ILE A 444 13.21 -15.67 3.37
CA ILE A 444 12.60 -15.23 2.11
C ILE A 444 12.85 -16.30 1.03
N ASN A 445 11.77 -16.79 0.45
CA ASN A 445 11.77 -17.75 -0.63
C ASN A 445 11.43 -17.02 -1.95
N THR A 446 12.44 -16.68 -2.72
CA THR A 446 12.27 -15.93 -3.97
C THR A 446 11.67 -16.81 -5.08
N TYR A 447 11.03 -16.15 -6.06
CA TYR A 447 10.47 -16.80 -7.25
C TYR A 447 10.61 -15.92 -8.50
N THR A 448 10.48 -16.54 -9.64
CA THR A 448 10.51 -15.92 -10.96
C THR A 448 9.16 -16.04 -11.65
N PHE A 449 8.99 -15.37 -12.80
CA PHE A 449 7.82 -15.57 -13.68
C PHE A 449 7.65 -17.05 -14.09
N ASP A 450 8.76 -17.74 -14.37
CA ASP A 450 8.73 -19.15 -14.79
C ASP A 450 8.25 -20.07 -13.66
N ASP A 451 8.52 -19.75 -12.39
CA ASP A 451 7.99 -20.49 -11.24
C ASP A 451 6.48 -20.36 -11.11
N VAL A 452 5.94 -19.17 -11.38
CA VAL A 452 4.48 -18.94 -11.43
C VAL A 452 3.84 -19.79 -12.53
N VAL A 453 4.41 -19.73 -13.75
CA VAL A 453 3.93 -20.50 -14.90
C VAL A 453 4.02 -22.00 -14.62
N ALA A 454 5.15 -22.49 -14.10
CA ALA A 454 5.36 -23.90 -13.78
C ALA A 454 4.36 -24.42 -12.74
N THR A 455 4.03 -23.61 -11.71
CA THR A 455 3.05 -23.99 -10.70
C THR A 455 1.64 -24.08 -11.29
N LEU A 456 1.22 -23.10 -12.11
CA LEU A 456 -0.07 -23.14 -12.81
C LEU A 456 -0.15 -24.35 -13.74
N ASP A 457 0.92 -24.64 -14.49
CA ASP A 457 1.01 -25.77 -15.41
C ASP A 457 0.96 -27.12 -14.67
N GLY A 458 1.51 -27.18 -13.47
CA GLY A 458 1.41 -28.34 -12.58
C GLY A 458 -0.02 -28.59 -12.06
N ILE A 459 -0.83 -27.53 -11.88
CA ILE A 459 -2.23 -27.63 -11.46
C ILE A 459 -3.11 -28.01 -12.64
N GLN A 460 -2.93 -27.33 -13.77
CA GLN A 460 -3.70 -27.53 -15.00
C GLN A 460 -2.84 -27.18 -16.22
N LYS A 461 -2.60 -28.16 -17.09
CA LYS A 461 -1.81 -27.98 -18.32
C LYS A 461 -2.45 -26.94 -19.25
N TYR A 462 -1.68 -25.91 -19.58
CA TYR A 462 -2.08 -24.86 -20.52
C TYR A 462 -0.88 -23.96 -20.86
N ASP A 463 -0.93 -23.19 -21.92
CA ASP A 463 0.10 -22.17 -22.24
C ASP A 463 -0.12 -20.91 -21.39
N TRP A 464 0.22 -21.04 -20.09
CA TRP A 464 0.06 -19.96 -19.12
C TRP A 464 0.96 -18.76 -19.41
N ALA A 465 2.16 -19.01 -19.94
CA ALA A 465 3.11 -17.94 -20.27
C ALA A 465 2.52 -16.98 -21.31
N SER A 466 2.01 -17.49 -22.42
CA SER A 466 1.36 -16.68 -23.45
C SER A 466 0.07 -16.02 -22.93
N PHE A 467 -0.72 -16.75 -22.14
CA PHE A 467 -1.97 -16.25 -21.59
C PHE A 467 -1.77 -15.04 -20.68
N ILE A 468 -0.79 -15.10 -19.76
CA ILE A 468 -0.46 -14.03 -18.83
C ILE A 468 0.21 -12.87 -19.58
N ASN A 469 1.22 -13.16 -20.43
CA ASN A 469 1.93 -12.11 -21.16
C ASN A 469 1.02 -11.30 -22.09
N ALA A 470 0.00 -11.91 -22.70
CA ALA A 470 -0.98 -11.19 -23.51
C ALA A 470 -1.73 -10.11 -22.71
N ARG A 471 -1.86 -10.27 -21.39
CA ARG A 471 -2.53 -9.33 -20.47
C ARG A 471 -1.56 -8.35 -19.83
N LEU A 472 -0.37 -8.80 -19.49
CA LEU A 472 0.66 -7.95 -18.90
C LEU A 472 1.28 -6.98 -19.91
N LYS A 473 1.57 -7.46 -21.13
CA LYS A 473 2.32 -6.74 -22.16
C LYS A 473 1.46 -6.33 -23.35
N GLY A 474 0.25 -6.86 -23.45
CA GLY A 474 -0.70 -6.53 -24.52
C GLY A 474 -1.67 -5.43 -24.10
N HIS A 475 -2.60 -5.13 -25.03
CA HIS A 475 -3.64 -4.12 -24.87
C HIS A 475 -5.04 -4.76 -24.89
N VAL A 476 -5.17 -5.93 -24.25
CA VAL A 476 -6.46 -6.62 -24.14
C VAL A 476 -7.38 -5.88 -23.16
N ASN A 477 -8.69 -5.99 -23.36
CA ASN A 477 -9.65 -5.45 -22.41
C ASN A 477 -9.68 -6.33 -21.14
N LEU A 478 -9.11 -5.84 -20.05
CA LEU A 478 -9.03 -6.58 -18.80
C LEU A 478 -10.39 -6.79 -18.13
N SER A 479 -11.41 -5.95 -18.42
CA SER A 479 -12.75 -6.11 -17.87
C SER A 479 -13.45 -7.41 -18.34
N ASP A 480 -13.02 -7.99 -19.48
CA ASP A 480 -13.52 -9.27 -19.96
C ASP A 480 -13.26 -10.44 -18.99
N SER A 481 -12.29 -10.29 -18.06
CA SER A 481 -12.04 -11.28 -17.00
C SER A 481 -13.29 -11.54 -16.13
N LEU A 482 -14.10 -10.51 -15.88
CA LEU A 482 -15.35 -10.65 -15.13
C LEU A 482 -16.43 -11.39 -15.93
N LYS A 483 -16.42 -11.21 -17.28
CA LYS A 483 -17.26 -11.98 -18.18
C LYS A 483 -16.87 -13.46 -18.18
N ASP A 484 -15.56 -13.75 -18.14
CA ASP A 484 -15.06 -15.12 -18.04
C ASP A 484 -15.46 -15.78 -16.70
N GLN A 485 -15.72 -14.98 -15.65
CA GLN A 485 -16.24 -15.40 -14.35
C GLN A 485 -17.78 -15.56 -14.32
N GLY A 486 -18.48 -15.32 -15.44
CA GLY A 486 -19.93 -15.47 -15.59
C GLY A 486 -20.74 -14.20 -15.32
N TRP A 487 -20.11 -13.02 -15.29
CA TRP A 487 -20.77 -11.73 -15.03
C TRP A 487 -20.35 -10.68 -16.06
N LYS A 488 -21.30 -10.01 -16.69
CA LYS A 488 -21.05 -8.91 -17.62
C LYS A 488 -21.23 -7.56 -16.96
N LEU A 489 -20.42 -6.59 -17.39
CA LEU A 489 -20.56 -5.20 -16.99
C LEU A 489 -21.67 -4.52 -17.79
N GLU A 490 -22.59 -3.88 -17.11
CA GLU A 490 -23.63 -3.03 -17.68
C GLU A 490 -23.66 -1.68 -16.99
N TYR A 491 -24.24 -0.67 -17.65
CA TYR A 491 -24.37 0.68 -17.10
C TYR A 491 -25.84 1.09 -17.08
N ASN A 492 -26.30 1.63 -15.96
CA ASN A 492 -27.64 2.19 -15.81
C ASN A 492 -27.60 3.53 -15.04
N ASP A 493 -28.74 4.15 -14.83
CA ASP A 493 -28.89 5.48 -14.22
C ASP A 493 -28.89 5.48 -12.68
N THR A 494 -28.79 4.32 -12.04
CA THR A 494 -28.88 4.17 -10.59
C THR A 494 -27.50 3.87 -10.01
N PRO A 495 -26.96 4.73 -9.12
CA PRO A 495 -25.67 4.47 -8.48
C PRO A 495 -25.75 3.30 -7.49
N SER A 496 -24.78 2.39 -7.53
CA SER A 496 -24.65 1.27 -6.59
C SER A 496 -24.30 1.76 -5.18
N ALA A 497 -24.34 0.86 -4.18
CA ALA A 497 -23.92 1.17 -2.81
C ALA A 497 -22.45 1.58 -2.76
N ALA A 498 -21.59 0.95 -3.56
CA ALA A 498 -20.17 1.29 -3.65
C ALA A 498 -19.95 2.69 -4.24
N VAL A 499 -20.65 3.05 -5.32
CA VAL A 499 -20.57 4.41 -5.89
C VAL A 499 -20.92 5.45 -4.84
N LYS A 500 -22.06 5.28 -4.14
CA LYS A 500 -22.50 6.20 -3.07
C LYS A 500 -21.48 6.30 -1.93
N ALA A 501 -20.96 5.17 -1.47
CA ALA A 501 -19.95 5.14 -0.41
C ALA A 501 -18.64 5.84 -0.83
N MET A 502 -18.22 5.68 -2.09
CA MET A 502 -17.04 6.36 -2.63
C MET A 502 -17.27 7.87 -2.82
N GLU A 503 -18.44 8.28 -3.33
CA GLU A 503 -18.82 9.70 -3.43
C GLU A 503 -18.81 10.37 -2.04
N ASP A 504 -19.40 9.72 -1.04
CA ASP A 504 -19.44 10.20 0.34
C ASP A 504 -18.05 10.29 0.97
N ARG A 505 -17.21 9.27 0.77
CA ARG A 505 -15.84 9.24 1.29
C ARG A 505 -14.96 10.32 0.66
N ALA A 506 -15.05 10.48 -0.66
CA ALA A 506 -14.24 11.42 -1.42
C ALA A 506 -14.81 12.85 -1.41
N LYS A 507 -16.04 13.06 -0.90
CA LYS A 507 -16.78 14.33 -0.95
C LYS A 507 -16.88 14.89 -2.38
N ARG A 508 -17.16 14.00 -3.33
CA ARG A 508 -17.28 14.32 -4.76
C ARG A 508 -18.43 13.52 -5.38
N PHE A 509 -18.89 13.97 -6.55
CA PHE A 509 -19.87 13.30 -7.38
C PHE A 509 -19.21 12.77 -8.65
N ASP A 510 -19.56 11.55 -9.04
CA ASP A 510 -18.89 10.83 -10.13
C ASP A 510 -19.78 10.78 -11.38
N PHE A 511 -19.35 11.46 -12.43
CA PHE A 511 -19.94 11.47 -13.76
C PHE A 511 -18.99 10.90 -14.82
N THR A 512 -18.00 10.11 -14.39
CA THR A 512 -16.91 9.59 -15.24
C THR A 512 -17.45 8.85 -16.45
N TYR A 513 -18.46 8.01 -16.26
CA TYR A 513 -19.03 7.21 -17.36
C TYR A 513 -20.17 7.90 -18.10
N SER A 514 -20.64 9.06 -17.63
CA SER A 514 -21.60 9.92 -18.30
C SER A 514 -20.89 10.99 -19.12
N LEU A 515 -20.67 12.16 -18.53
CA LEU A 515 -19.99 13.29 -19.19
C LEU A 515 -18.46 13.11 -19.28
N GLY A 516 -17.85 12.31 -18.38
CA GLY A 516 -16.41 12.07 -18.35
C GLY A 516 -15.65 12.90 -17.32
N PHE A 517 -16.24 13.22 -16.17
CA PHE A 517 -15.54 13.91 -15.09
C PHE A 517 -16.10 13.58 -13.70
N SER A 518 -15.32 13.88 -12.67
CA SER A 518 -15.80 13.94 -11.29
C SER A 518 -15.62 15.36 -10.73
N VAL A 519 -16.53 15.77 -9.84
CA VAL A 519 -16.62 17.14 -9.32
C VAL A 519 -16.94 17.12 -7.82
N ASN A 520 -16.28 17.98 -7.04
CA ASN A 520 -16.60 18.10 -5.62
C ASN A 520 -17.84 19.00 -5.38
N LYS A 521 -18.29 19.07 -4.13
CA LYS A 521 -19.45 19.89 -3.73
C LYS A 521 -19.31 21.39 -4.04
N ASP A 522 -18.07 21.88 -4.14
CA ASP A 522 -17.75 23.29 -4.39
C ASP A 522 -17.57 23.58 -5.90
N GLY A 523 -17.87 22.60 -6.76
CA GLY A 523 -17.79 22.71 -8.21
C GLY A 523 -16.39 22.46 -8.79
N LYS A 524 -15.35 22.19 -7.96
CA LYS A 524 -14.01 21.96 -8.48
C LYS A 524 -13.93 20.57 -9.13
N LEU A 525 -13.53 20.53 -10.41
CA LEU A 525 -13.28 19.28 -11.13
C LEU A 525 -12.08 18.58 -10.52
N GLN A 526 -12.23 17.28 -10.23
CA GLN A 526 -11.19 16.46 -9.60
C GLN A 526 -10.44 15.61 -10.63
N ASP A 527 -11.19 15.10 -11.61
CA ASP A 527 -10.66 14.31 -12.71
C ASP A 527 -11.51 14.57 -13.97
N VAL A 528 -10.86 14.48 -15.14
CA VAL A 528 -11.51 14.52 -16.45
C VAL A 528 -10.98 13.35 -17.25
N LEU A 529 -11.88 12.50 -17.73
CA LEU A 529 -11.54 11.31 -18.50
C LEU A 529 -11.06 11.72 -19.91
N TRP A 530 -9.88 11.29 -20.30
CA TRP A 530 -9.30 11.52 -21.60
C TRP A 530 -10.20 10.99 -22.73
N ASP A 531 -10.35 11.74 -23.83
CA ASP A 531 -11.25 11.46 -24.94
C ASP A 531 -12.76 11.40 -24.60
N SER A 532 -13.17 11.79 -23.39
CA SER A 532 -14.59 11.86 -23.00
C SER A 532 -15.33 13.05 -23.63
N PRO A 533 -16.67 13.08 -23.59
CA PRO A 533 -17.44 14.24 -24.00
C PRO A 533 -17.00 15.56 -23.33
N ALA A 534 -16.68 15.51 -22.03
CA ALA A 534 -16.17 16.66 -21.28
C ALA A 534 -14.78 17.11 -21.76
N PHE A 535 -13.85 16.17 -21.93
CA PHE A 535 -12.50 16.43 -22.44
C PHE A 535 -12.55 17.07 -23.83
N ASN A 536 -13.34 16.48 -24.75
CA ASN A 536 -13.47 16.96 -26.12
C ASN A 536 -14.17 18.34 -26.21
N ALA A 537 -14.99 18.68 -25.23
CA ALA A 537 -15.58 20.01 -25.10
C ALA A 537 -14.63 21.04 -24.46
N GLY A 538 -13.42 20.64 -24.03
CA GLY A 538 -12.41 21.53 -23.47
C GLY A 538 -12.39 21.64 -21.95
N LEU A 539 -13.04 20.73 -21.21
CA LEU A 539 -12.90 20.66 -19.75
C LEU A 539 -11.53 20.07 -19.35
N SER A 540 -10.98 20.55 -18.26
CA SER A 540 -9.76 20.00 -17.66
C SER A 540 -9.85 19.91 -16.14
N PRO A 541 -9.04 19.05 -15.48
CA PRO A 541 -8.91 19.06 -14.03
C PRO A 541 -8.52 20.46 -13.54
N SER A 542 -8.93 20.83 -12.34
CA SER A 542 -8.75 22.15 -11.73
C SER A 542 -9.71 23.27 -12.15
N MET A 543 -10.43 23.16 -13.26
CA MET A 543 -11.53 24.08 -13.55
C MET A 543 -12.61 23.99 -12.47
N THR A 544 -13.33 25.08 -12.23
CA THR A 544 -14.44 25.13 -11.29
C THR A 544 -15.74 25.32 -12.05
N LEU A 545 -16.67 24.39 -11.87
CA LEU A 545 -18.04 24.47 -12.38
C LEU A 545 -18.85 25.47 -11.55
N ILE A 546 -19.32 26.54 -12.20
CA ILE A 546 -20.02 27.66 -11.57
C ILE A 546 -21.54 27.54 -11.76
N ALA A 547 -21.97 27.14 -12.96
CA ALA A 547 -23.39 26.99 -13.28
C ALA A 547 -23.62 25.86 -14.29
N VAL A 548 -24.83 25.29 -14.26
CA VAL A 548 -25.35 24.29 -15.17
C VAL A 548 -26.65 24.82 -15.78
N ASN A 549 -26.73 24.92 -17.11
CA ASN A 549 -27.88 25.44 -17.85
C ASN A 549 -28.38 26.78 -17.30
N GLY A 550 -27.48 27.67 -16.87
CA GLY A 550 -27.78 28.99 -16.34
C GLY A 550 -28.10 29.04 -14.83
N GLU A 551 -28.20 27.90 -14.15
CA GLU A 551 -28.43 27.85 -12.70
C GLU A 551 -27.12 27.58 -11.95
N ALA A 552 -26.96 28.18 -10.75
CA ALA A 552 -25.78 27.96 -9.92
C ALA A 552 -25.54 26.47 -9.66
N TYR A 553 -24.28 26.05 -9.73
CA TYR A 553 -23.94 24.63 -9.61
C TYR A 553 -24.48 23.98 -8.33
N LYS A 554 -25.18 22.89 -8.52
CA LYS A 554 -25.49 21.84 -7.56
C LYS A 554 -25.41 20.50 -8.29
N ALA A 555 -24.96 19.45 -7.59
CA ALA A 555 -24.85 18.13 -8.20
C ALA A 555 -26.17 17.60 -8.74
N GLU A 556 -27.29 17.91 -8.06
CA GLU A 556 -28.64 17.55 -8.47
C GLU A 556 -29.01 18.20 -9.80
N TYR A 557 -28.71 19.48 -9.99
CA TYR A 557 -28.98 20.20 -11.25
C TYR A 557 -28.18 19.63 -12.40
N LEU A 558 -26.94 19.16 -12.13
CA LEU A 558 -26.13 18.48 -13.15
C LEU A 558 -26.74 17.11 -13.51
N LYS A 559 -27.19 16.32 -12.52
CA LYS A 559 -27.88 15.04 -12.75
C LYS A 559 -29.16 15.25 -13.57
N ASP A 560 -29.95 16.26 -13.22
CA ASP A 560 -31.19 16.62 -13.93
C ASP A 560 -30.89 17.04 -15.38
N ALA A 561 -29.87 17.87 -15.60
CA ALA A 561 -29.45 18.30 -16.94
C ALA A 561 -29.02 17.12 -17.81
N ILE A 562 -28.21 16.19 -17.27
CA ILE A 562 -27.79 14.97 -17.97
C ILE A 562 -28.99 14.09 -18.32
N THR A 563 -29.91 13.93 -17.40
CA THR A 563 -31.13 13.13 -17.58
C THR A 563 -32.04 13.75 -18.63
N ALA A 564 -32.28 15.07 -18.55
CA ALA A 564 -33.10 15.79 -19.53
C ALA A 564 -32.51 15.75 -20.94
N ALA A 565 -31.18 15.89 -21.07
CA ALA A 565 -30.47 15.84 -22.34
C ALA A 565 -30.63 14.51 -23.08
N LYS A 566 -30.91 13.41 -22.38
CA LYS A 566 -31.24 12.11 -22.98
C LYS A 566 -32.48 12.16 -23.85
N THR A 567 -33.47 12.93 -23.45
CA THR A 567 -34.79 13.03 -24.10
C THR A 567 -34.89 14.22 -25.04
N ASN A 568 -34.56 15.43 -24.55
CA ASN A 568 -34.74 16.67 -25.31
C ASN A 568 -33.62 16.95 -26.32
N LYS A 569 -32.53 16.19 -26.27
CA LYS A 569 -31.35 16.32 -27.14
C LYS A 569 -30.67 17.70 -27.10
N ALA A 570 -30.94 18.48 -26.08
CA ALA A 570 -30.20 19.74 -25.86
C ALA A 570 -28.80 19.42 -25.29
N PRO A 571 -27.76 20.22 -25.59
CA PRO A 571 -26.47 20.10 -24.94
C PRO A 571 -26.58 20.45 -23.46
N VAL A 572 -25.69 19.90 -22.64
CA VAL A 572 -25.50 20.34 -21.26
C VAL A 572 -24.56 21.54 -21.27
N GLU A 573 -25.08 22.71 -20.88
CA GLU A 573 -24.28 23.95 -20.84
C GLU A 573 -23.67 24.14 -19.44
N LEU A 574 -22.35 24.32 -19.40
CA LEU A 574 -21.58 24.50 -18.18
C LEU A 574 -20.85 25.85 -18.21
N LEU A 575 -21.14 26.74 -17.25
CA LEU A 575 -20.30 27.89 -16.99
C LEU A 575 -19.18 27.45 -16.06
N VAL A 576 -17.93 27.55 -16.53
CA VAL A 576 -16.74 27.16 -15.76
C VAL A 576 -15.83 28.37 -15.54
N LYS A 577 -15.10 28.34 -14.43
CA LYS A 577 -14.02 29.26 -14.13
C LYS A 577 -12.67 28.54 -14.27
N GLU A 578 -11.76 29.14 -15.03
CA GLU A 578 -10.37 28.73 -15.17
C GLU A 578 -9.47 29.94 -14.91
N PHE A 579 -8.67 29.90 -13.85
CA PHE A 579 -7.95 31.08 -13.33
C PHE A 579 -8.93 32.26 -13.11
N ASP A 580 -8.75 33.36 -13.82
CA ASP A 580 -9.58 34.56 -13.71
C ASP A 580 -10.63 34.68 -14.83
N GLN A 581 -10.76 33.66 -15.68
CA GLN A 581 -11.67 33.65 -16.83
C GLN A 581 -12.89 32.79 -16.60
N TYR A 582 -14.03 33.24 -17.12
CA TYR A 582 -15.25 32.45 -17.19
C TYR A 582 -15.49 32.02 -18.64
N LYS A 583 -15.84 30.77 -18.85
CA LYS A 583 -16.13 30.18 -20.15
C LYS A 583 -17.45 29.41 -20.08
N THR A 584 -18.30 29.54 -21.11
CA THR A 584 -19.42 28.63 -21.32
C THR A 584 -18.96 27.49 -22.21
N ILE A 585 -19.17 26.26 -21.77
CA ILE A 585 -18.82 25.03 -22.46
C ILE A 585 -20.10 24.24 -22.68
N SER A 586 -20.39 23.88 -23.93
CA SER A 586 -21.54 23.07 -24.32
C SER A 586 -21.10 21.64 -24.58
N ILE A 587 -21.65 20.69 -23.83
CA ILE A 587 -21.35 19.26 -23.98
C ILE A 587 -22.49 18.57 -24.69
N ASN A 588 -22.26 18.10 -25.90
CA ASN A 588 -23.24 17.36 -26.69
C ASN A 588 -23.24 15.90 -26.29
N TYR A 589 -23.90 15.55 -25.18
CA TYR A 589 -24.01 14.21 -24.64
C TYR A 589 -25.48 13.85 -24.33
N HIS A 590 -25.92 12.69 -24.81
CA HIS A 590 -27.29 12.24 -24.72
C HIS A 590 -27.44 10.79 -24.22
N GLY A 591 -26.41 10.25 -23.55
CA GLY A 591 -26.42 8.89 -22.99
C GLY A 591 -27.21 8.77 -21.67
N GLY A 592 -27.44 9.88 -20.97
CA GLY A 592 -28.00 9.88 -19.62
C GLY A 592 -26.96 9.57 -18.54
N LEU A 593 -27.42 9.36 -17.31
CA LEU A 593 -26.56 8.92 -16.23
C LEU A 593 -26.11 7.48 -16.46
N MET A 594 -24.85 7.18 -16.14
CA MET A 594 -24.23 5.86 -16.34
C MET A 594 -23.41 5.47 -15.12
N TYR A 595 -23.90 4.47 -14.38
CA TYR A 595 -23.20 3.86 -13.25
C TYR A 595 -22.99 2.36 -13.54
N PRO A 596 -21.81 1.80 -13.23
CA PRO A 596 -21.50 0.41 -13.54
C PRO A 596 -22.18 -0.58 -12.58
N HIS A 597 -22.63 -1.71 -13.15
CA HIS A 597 -23.19 -2.85 -12.44
C HIS A 597 -22.72 -4.15 -13.06
N LEU A 598 -22.60 -5.21 -12.26
CA LEU A 598 -22.43 -6.56 -12.78
C LEU A 598 -23.79 -7.24 -12.92
N VAL A 599 -24.00 -7.86 -14.07
CA VAL A 599 -25.22 -8.61 -14.39
C VAL A 599 -24.83 -10.04 -14.72
N ARG A 600 -25.54 -11.00 -14.13
CA ARG A 600 -25.30 -12.42 -14.31
C ARG A 600 -25.48 -12.85 -15.76
N ILE A 601 -24.59 -13.70 -16.30
CA ILE A 601 -24.71 -14.36 -17.59
C ILE A 601 -25.25 -15.78 -17.35
N GLU A 602 -26.56 -15.95 -17.41
CA GLU A 602 -27.26 -17.20 -17.04
C GLU A 602 -26.77 -18.44 -17.80
N SER A 603 -26.25 -18.26 -19.01
CA SER A 603 -25.74 -19.36 -19.84
C SER A 603 -24.32 -19.82 -19.50
N GLN A 604 -23.66 -19.18 -18.53
CA GLN A 604 -22.30 -19.50 -18.10
C GLN A 604 -22.26 -19.94 -16.63
N PRO A 605 -21.25 -20.70 -16.19
CA PRO A 605 -21.03 -20.97 -14.77
C PRO A 605 -20.84 -19.68 -13.96
N ASP A 606 -21.25 -19.69 -12.69
CA ASP A 606 -21.10 -18.58 -11.77
C ASP A 606 -19.84 -18.74 -10.92
N TYR A 607 -18.68 -18.55 -11.51
CA TYR A 607 -17.42 -18.69 -10.80
C TYR A 607 -17.18 -17.54 -9.81
N LEU A 608 -17.67 -16.33 -10.13
CA LEU A 608 -17.46 -15.17 -9.29
C LEU A 608 -18.17 -15.29 -7.93
N SER A 609 -19.43 -15.71 -7.93
CA SER A 609 -20.15 -15.95 -6.66
C SER A 609 -19.53 -17.11 -5.87
N GLU A 610 -19.01 -18.14 -6.55
CA GLU A 610 -18.38 -19.27 -5.88
C GLU A 610 -17.08 -18.87 -5.17
N ILE A 611 -16.21 -18.08 -5.82
CA ILE A 611 -14.93 -17.69 -5.20
C ILE A 611 -15.12 -16.73 -4.01
N LEU A 612 -16.21 -15.97 -3.98
CA LEU A 612 -16.56 -15.06 -2.86
C LEU A 612 -17.13 -15.80 -1.63
N LYS A 613 -17.54 -17.07 -1.74
CA LYS A 613 -18.03 -17.86 -0.61
C LYS A 613 -16.91 -18.21 0.37
N ALA A 614 -17.21 -18.22 1.66
CA ALA A 614 -16.29 -18.68 2.69
C ALA A 614 -15.84 -20.14 2.44
N LEU A 615 -14.54 -20.40 2.70
CA LEU A 615 -13.95 -21.74 2.60
C LEU A 615 -14.36 -22.64 3.78
#